data_96884c293779548ac3f87fc1b877d6c9
#
_entry.id   96884c293779548ac3f87fc1b877d6c9
#
_cell.length_a   1.000
_cell.length_b   1.000
_cell.length_c   1.000
_cell.angle_alpha   90.00
_cell.angle_beta   90.00
_cell.angle_gamma   90.00
#
_symmetry.space_group_name_H-M   'P 1'
#
loop_
_entity.id
_entity.type
_entity.pdbx_description
1 polymer ?
#
loop_
_entity_poly.entity_id
_entity_poly.type
_entity_poly.pdbx_seq_one_letter_code
_entity_poly.pdbx_strand_id
1 'polypeptide(L)'
;VCGNVKEDEGTIDAPIGRHPVDRKKMAINEKNGKPAVTHYKVLKRFGKYTYMQFKLETGRTHQIRVHMASIGHPLLGDELYSKNCPFKHLQGQTLHARTIGFIHPHTKEYMEFSAPLPKYFDDLLQKL
;
A
#
# COMPACT_ATOMS: atom_id res chain seq x y z
N VAL A 1 -0.17 -8.15 -1.35
CA VAL A 1 0.68 -7.84 -2.51
C VAL A 1 0.99 -9.09 -3.31
N CYS A 2 1.35 -8.92 -4.56
CA CYS A 2 1.81 -9.99 -5.44
C CYS A 2 3.25 -10.38 -5.11
N GLY A 3 3.56 -11.66 -5.24
CA GLY A 3 4.89 -12.18 -4.99
C GLY A 3 5.19 -12.46 -3.53
N ASN A 4 6.37 -12.99 -3.29
CA ASN A 4 6.85 -13.32 -1.96
C ASN A 4 7.85 -12.25 -1.50
N VAL A 5 7.45 -11.44 -0.53
CA VAL A 5 8.33 -10.43 0.08
C VAL A 5 9.30 -11.15 1.02
N LYS A 6 10.58 -11.07 0.73
CA LYS A 6 11.62 -11.83 1.46
C LYS A 6 11.90 -11.28 2.84
N GLU A 7 11.90 -9.96 2.99
CA GLU A 7 12.21 -9.30 4.26
C GLU A 7 10.97 -9.26 5.14
N ASP A 8 11.10 -9.59 6.42
CA ASP A 8 9.97 -9.58 7.37
C ASP A 8 9.45 -8.17 7.64
N GLU A 9 10.31 -7.19 7.59
CA GLU A 9 9.97 -5.76 7.72
C GLU A 9 10.97 -4.92 6.94
N GLY A 10 10.55 -3.71 6.60
CA GLY A 10 11.40 -2.79 5.87
C GLY A 10 10.82 -1.40 5.76
N THR A 11 11.57 -0.53 5.12
CA THR A 11 11.19 0.87 4.89
C THR A 11 11.47 1.22 3.44
N ILE A 12 10.49 1.84 2.80
CA ILE A 12 10.65 2.41 1.46
C ILE A 12 10.66 3.93 1.64
N ASP A 13 11.80 4.54 1.39
CA ASP A 13 12.00 5.99 1.45
C ASP A 13 12.33 6.46 0.04
N ALA A 14 11.30 6.87 -0.71
CA ALA A 14 11.45 7.28 -2.09
C ALA A 14 10.41 8.34 -2.45
N PRO A 15 10.84 9.47 -3.04
CA PRO A 15 9.95 10.57 -3.34
C PRO A 15 8.92 10.22 -4.42
N ILE A 16 7.70 10.68 -4.22
CA ILE A 16 6.58 10.40 -5.12
C ILE A 16 6.11 11.69 -5.78
N GLY A 17 5.98 11.65 -7.10
CA GLY A 17 5.44 12.71 -7.91
C GLY A 17 4.60 12.18 -9.04
N ARG A 18 4.13 13.06 -9.92
CA ARG A 18 3.37 12.62 -11.07
C ARG A 18 4.26 11.85 -12.05
N HIS A 19 3.68 10.80 -12.65
CA HIS A 19 4.37 10.05 -13.70
C HIS A 19 4.67 11.00 -14.87
N PRO A 20 5.90 10.98 -15.43
CA PRO A 20 6.29 11.94 -16.46
C PRO A 20 5.53 11.80 -17.78
N VAL A 21 4.99 10.63 -18.07
CA VAL A 21 4.28 10.34 -19.32
C VAL A 21 2.79 10.12 -19.07
N ASP A 22 2.44 9.20 -18.17
CA ASP A 22 1.04 8.89 -17.86
C ASP A 22 0.55 9.71 -16.67
N ARG A 23 -0.20 10.78 -16.95
CA ARG A 23 -0.68 11.73 -15.94
C ARG A 23 -1.70 11.14 -14.95
N LYS A 24 -2.25 9.96 -15.23
CA LYS A 24 -3.15 9.26 -14.32
C LYS A 24 -2.40 8.55 -13.20
N LYS A 25 -1.11 8.35 -13.38
CA LYS A 25 -0.25 7.63 -12.42
C LYS A 25 0.61 8.58 -11.62
N MET A 26 0.99 8.09 -10.43
CA MET A 26 2.11 8.61 -9.68
C MET A 26 3.32 7.71 -9.91
N ALA A 27 4.51 8.19 -9.60
CA ALA A 27 5.74 7.42 -9.78
C ALA A 27 6.79 7.87 -8.77
N ILE A 28 7.82 7.07 -8.60
CA ILE A 28 9.04 7.52 -7.93
C ILE A 28 9.68 8.58 -8.82
N ASN A 29 9.81 9.79 -8.28
CA ASN A 29 10.30 10.93 -9.03
C ASN A 29 11.26 11.73 -8.16
N GLU A 30 12.55 11.51 -8.36
CA GLU A 30 13.59 12.13 -7.53
C GLU A 30 13.79 13.61 -7.82
N LYS A 31 13.39 14.09 -8.99
CA LYS A 31 13.52 15.50 -9.35
C LYS A 31 12.39 16.37 -8.80
N ASN A 32 11.14 15.93 -8.97
CA ASN A 32 9.94 16.72 -8.67
C ASN A 32 9.00 16.04 -7.67
N GLY A 33 9.40 14.90 -7.13
CA GLY A 33 8.61 14.19 -6.14
C GLY A 33 8.71 14.82 -4.76
N LYS A 34 7.68 14.57 -3.95
CA LYS A 34 7.68 14.95 -2.54
C LYS A 34 8.17 13.78 -1.70
N PRO A 35 8.91 14.02 -0.59
CA PRO A 35 9.37 12.94 0.28
C PRO A 35 8.22 12.03 0.69
N ALA A 36 8.44 10.73 0.63
CA ALA A 36 7.44 9.73 0.99
C ALA A 36 8.10 8.53 1.66
N VAL A 37 7.62 8.17 2.84
CA VAL A 37 8.19 7.09 3.64
C VAL A 37 7.08 6.11 4.04
N THR A 38 7.27 4.85 3.68
CA THR A 38 6.38 3.73 3.99
C THR A 38 7.16 2.67 4.75
N HIS A 39 6.72 2.32 5.95
CA HIS A 39 7.23 1.16 6.68
C HIS A 39 6.31 -0.03 6.43
N TYR A 40 6.88 -1.22 6.26
CA TYR A 40 6.09 -2.42 6.07
C TYR A 40 6.51 -3.56 6.99
N LYS A 41 5.56 -4.42 7.28
CA LYS A 41 5.75 -5.65 8.04
C LYS A 41 4.96 -6.78 7.40
N VAL A 42 5.61 -7.91 7.18
CA VAL A 42 4.94 -9.10 6.64
C VAL A 42 4.15 -9.77 7.75
N LEU A 43 2.85 -10.00 7.51
CA LEU A 43 1.98 -10.69 8.45
C LEU A 43 1.86 -12.17 8.11
N LYS A 44 1.75 -12.52 6.82
CA LYS A 44 1.67 -13.91 6.37
C LYS A 44 2.12 -14.04 4.91
N ARG A 45 2.83 -15.12 4.60
CA ARG A 45 3.25 -15.45 3.24
C ARG A 45 2.44 -16.64 2.72
N PHE A 46 1.99 -16.51 1.46
CA PHE A 46 1.20 -17.55 0.78
C PHE A 46 1.96 -18.16 -0.40
N GLY A 47 3.26 -17.90 -0.52
CA GLY A 47 4.08 -18.33 -1.64
C GLY A 47 4.09 -17.34 -2.80
N LYS A 48 2.96 -17.20 -3.50
CA LYS A 48 2.82 -16.26 -4.63
C LYS A 48 2.30 -14.89 -4.22
N TYR A 49 1.84 -14.75 -3.00
CA TYR A 49 1.25 -13.51 -2.46
C TYR A 49 1.72 -13.30 -1.03
N THR A 50 1.67 -12.06 -0.57
CA THR A 50 2.07 -11.72 0.80
C THR A 50 1.04 -10.79 1.41
N TYR A 51 0.61 -11.10 2.62
CA TYR A 51 -0.26 -10.25 3.43
C TYR A 51 0.61 -9.36 4.30
N MET A 52 0.43 -8.05 4.18
CA MET A 52 1.32 -7.08 4.81
C MET A 52 0.57 -5.99 5.56
N GLN A 53 1.24 -5.42 6.54
CA GLN A 53 0.82 -4.23 7.26
C GLN A 53 1.74 -3.08 6.89
N PHE A 54 1.17 -1.89 6.70
CA PHE A 54 1.91 -0.69 6.37
C PHE A 54 1.70 0.39 7.42
N LYS A 55 2.77 1.08 7.77
CA LYS A 55 2.73 2.28 8.62
C LYS A 55 3.35 3.43 7.84
N LEU A 56 2.58 4.50 7.67
CA LEU A 56 2.98 5.64 6.85
C LEU A 56 3.50 6.78 7.72
N GLU A 57 4.63 7.37 7.35
CA GLU A 57 5.09 8.65 7.88
C GLU A 57 4.57 9.82 7.06
N THR A 58 4.22 9.57 5.81
CA THR A 58 3.66 10.54 4.87
C THR A 58 2.42 9.94 4.22
N GLY A 59 1.59 10.77 3.59
CA GLY A 59 0.37 10.31 2.92
C GLY A 59 0.25 10.85 1.50
N ARG A 60 1.22 10.55 0.64
CA ARG A 60 1.18 10.99 -0.76
C ARG A 60 0.15 10.18 -1.55
N THR A 61 -0.34 10.76 -2.63
CA THR A 61 -1.31 10.11 -3.52
C THR A 61 -0.76 8.78 -4.01
N HIS A 62 -1.54 7.71 -3.85
CA HIS A 62 -1.17 6.34 -4.23
C HIS A 62 0.13 5.82 -3.60
N GLN A 63 0.52 6.33 -2.43
CA GLN A 63 1.84 6.08 -1.86
C GLN A 63 2.17 4.58 -1.72
N ILE A 64 1.33 3.81 -1.05
CA ILE A 64 1.57 2.36 -0.87
C ILE A 64 1.58 1.65 -2.22
N ARG A 65 0.65 2.00 -3.10
CA ARG A 65 0.54 1.41 -4.44
C ARG A 65 1.82 1.62 -5.26
N VAL A 66 2.33 2.85 -5.27
CA VAL A 66 3.55 3.21 -6.00
C VAL A 66 4.78 2.57 -5.36
N HIS A 67 4.92 2.68 -4.04
CA HIS A 67 6.07 2.12 -3.33
C HIS A 67 6.16 0.60 -3.51
N MET A 68 5.05 -0.11 -3.36
CA MET A 68 5.07 -1.57 -3.51
C MET A 68 5.29 -2.00 -4.96
N ALA A 69 4.73 -1.31 -5.93
CA ALA A 69 5.01 -1.58 -7.34
C ALA A 69 6.48 -1.33 -7.68
N SER A 70 7.10 -0.30 -7.09
CA SER A 70 8.51 0.04 -7.34
C SER A 70 9.49 -1.03 -6.87
N ILE A 71 9.12 -1.81 -5.86
CA ILE A 71 9.95 -2.93 -5.38
C ILE A 71 9.52 -4.28 -5.96
N GLY A 72 8.62 -4.27 -6.96
CA GLY A 72 8.20 -5.47 -7.67
C GLY A 72 7.07 -6.26 -7.02
N HIS A 73 6.36 -5.66 -6.04
CA HIS A 73 5.28 -6.32 -5.31
C HIS A 73 4.00 -5.49 -5.33
N PRO A 74 3.37 -5.27 -6.52
CA PRO A 74 2.15 -4.48 -6.59
C PRO A 74 1.00 -5.13 -5.82
N LEU A 75 -0.01 -4.33 -5.47
CA LEU A 75 -1.18 -4.81 -4.76
C LEU A 75 -2.04 -5.69 -5.67
N LEU A 76 -2.65 -6.73 -5.09
CA LEU A 76 -3.63 -7.54 -5.83
C LEU A 76 -4.80 -6.67 -6.28
N GLY A 77 -5.25 -6.86 -7.51
CA GLY A 77 -6.39 -6.15 -8.06
C GLY A 77 -6.12 -4.69 -8.42
N ASP A 78 -4.90 -4.22 -8.31
CA ASP A 78 -4.52 -2.86 -8.70
C ASP A 78 -4.33 -2.79 -10.21
N GLU A 79 -5.34 -2.32 -10.92
CA GLU A 79 -5.33 -2.26 -12.38
C GLU A 79 -4.35 -1.22 -12.94
N LEU A 80 -4.01 -0.21 -12.16
CA LEU A 80 -3.17 0.89 -12.59
C LEU A 80 -1.67 0.58 -12.48
N TYR A 81 -1.25 -0.09 -11.40
CA TYR A 81 0.16 -0.36 -11.11
C TYR A 81 0.55 -1.83 -11.21
N SER A 82 -0.41 -2.73 -11.39
CA SER A 82 -0.18 -4.17 -11.45
C SER A 82 -0.67 -4.75 -12.77
N LYS A 83 0.23 -4.90 -13.75
CA LYS A 83 -0.12 -5.47 -15.06
C LYS A 83 -0.06 -6.99 -15.10
N ASN A 84 0.73 -7.60 -14.21
CA ASN A 84 1.05 -9.03 -14.27
C ASN A 84 0.53 -9.84 -13.08
N CYS A 85 -0.30 -9.24 -12.21
CA CYS A 85 -0.88 -9.96 -11.10
C CYS A 85 -2.11 -10.74 -11.57
N PRO A 86 -2.19 -12.08 -11.31
CA PRO A 86 -3.22 -12.93 -11.93
C PRO A 86 -4.64 -12.76 -11.39
N PHE A 87 -4.85 -12.03 -10.29
CA PHE A 87 -6.19 -11.79 -9.75
C PHE A 87 -6.87 -10.65 -10.49
N LYS A 88 -7.83 -11.00 -11.37
CA LYS A 88 -8.49 -10.02 -12.24
C LYS A 88 -9.90 -9.59 -11.81
N HIS A 89 -10.55 -10.30 -10.92
CA HIS A 89 -11.96 -10.06 -10.58
C HIS A 89 -12.17 -9.50 -9.17
N LEU A 90 -11.20 -8.70 -8.70
CA LEU A 90 -11.32 -8.01 -7.42
C LEU A 90 -11.92 -6.61 -7.62
N GLN A 91 -12.43 -6.02 -6.53
CA GLN A 91 -13.07 -4.71 -6.53
C GLN A 91 -12.07 -3.54 -6.60
N GLY A 92 -10.92 -3.73 -7.25
CA GLY A 92 -9.83 -2.78 -7.28
C GLY A 92 -8.66 -3.26 -6.40
N GLN A 93 -7.79 -2.34 -6.04
CA GLN A 93 -6.63 -2.68 -5.21
C GLN A 93 -7.04 -3.21 -3.83
N THR A 94 -6.42 -4.31 -3.42
CA THR A 94 -6.68 -4.93 -2.12
C THR A 94 -5.87 -4.20 -1.05
N LEU A 95 -6.45 -3.13 -0.52
CA LEU A 95 -5.83 -2.25 0.47
C LEU A 95 -6.90 -1.72 1.41
N HIS A 96 -6.64 -1.79 2.71
CA HIS A 96 -7.55 -1.33 3.74
C HIS A 96 -6.82 -0.48 4.78
N ALA A 97 -7.34 0.73 5.04
CA ALA A 97 -6.86 1.59 6.11
C ALA A 97 -7.48 1.13 7.43
N ARG A 98 -6.76 0.32 8.20
CA ARG A 98 -7.27 -0.29 9.43
C ARG A 98 -7.28 0.66 10.61
N THR A 99 -6.24 1.47 10.75
CA THR A 99 -6.09 2.37 11.89
C THR A 99 -5.71 3.76 11.42
N ILE A 100 -6.41 4.76 11.92
CA ILE A 100 -6.11 6.18 11.70
C ILE A 100 -5.87 6.83 13.04
N GLY A 101 -4.73 7.52 13.18
CA GLY A 101 -4.41 8.30 14.37
C GLY A 101 -4.17 9.76 14.01
N PHE A 102 -4.64 10.67 14.85
CA PHE A 102 -4.43 12.10 14.65
C PHE A 102 -4.59 12.85 15.97
N ILE A 103 -4.07 14.08 16.01
CA ILE A 103 -4.26 14.99 17.14
C ILE A 103 -5.51 15.83 16.87
N HIS A 104 -6.48 15.76 17.77
CA HIS A 104 -7.74 16.48 17.62
C HIS A 104 -7.48 18.00 17.59
N PRO A 105 -8.01 18.76 16.63
CA PRO A 105 -7.69 20.18 16.46
C PRO A 105 -8.16 21.07 17.61
N HIS A 106 -9.21 20.70 18.35
CA HIS A 106 -9.74 21.46 19.47
C HIS A 106 -9.18 20.99 20.83
N THR A 107 -9.26 19.69 21.10
CA THR A 107 -8.82 19.14 22.39
C THR A 107 -7.34 18.95 22.51
N LYS A 108 -6.61 18.91 21.38
CA LYS A 108 -5.18 18.63 21.29
C LYS A 108 -4.78 17.25 21.81
N GLU A 109 -5.75 16.36 21.97
CA GLU A 109 -5.52 14.97 22.37
C GLU A 109 -5.30 14.08 21.15
N TYR A 110 -4.42 13.09 21.29
CA TYR A 110 -4.25 12.06 20.26
C TYR A 110 -5.49 11.17 20.24
N MET A 111 -6.02 10.96 19.03
CA MET A 111 -7.17 10.08 18.82
C MET A 111 -6.81 9.00 17.79
N GLU A 112 -7.29 7.79 18.03
CA GLU A 112 -7.04 6.65 17.15
C GLU A 112 -8.33 5.91 16.89
N PHE A 113 -8.57 5.58 15.62
CA PHE A 113 -9.74 4.85 15.17
C PHE A 113 -9.30 3.64 14.35
N SER A 114 -9.90 2.50 14.62
CA SER A 114 -9.63 1.26 13.87
C SER A 114 -10.90 0.73 13.24
N ALA A 115 -10.79 0.12 12.07
CA ALA A 115 -11.88 -0.54 11.39
C ALA A 115 -11.50 -2.00 11.06
N PRO A 116 -12.43 -2.96 11.20
CA PRO A 116 -12.13 -4.34 10.85
C PRO A 116 -11.96 -4.49 9.34
N LEU A 117 -11.28 -5.56 8.92
CA LEU A 117 -11.14 -5.87 7.50
C LEU A 117 -12.51 -6.08 6.86
N PRO A 118 -12.74 -5.52 5.65
CA PRO A 118 -13.97 -5.80 4.90
C PRO A 118 -14.10 -7.31 4.60
N LYS A 119 -15.32 -7.76 4.46
CA LYS A 119 -15.60 -9.18 4.20
C LYS A 119 -14.89 -9.70 2.94
N TYR A 120 -14.89 -8.93 1.86
CA TYR A 120 -14.23 -9.36 0.62
C TYR A 120 -12.73 -9.59 0.81
N PHE A 121 -12.10 -8.80 1.67
CA PHE A 121 -10.67 -8.92 1.98
C PHE A 121 -10.41 -10.18 2.79
N ASP A 122 -11.22 -10.41 3.81
CA ASP A 122 -11.11 -11.61 4.65
C ASP A 122 -11.38 -12.89 3.84
N ASP A 123 -12.41 -12.87 2.98
CA ASP A 123 -12.70 -13.99 2.07
C ASP A 123 -11.54 -14.28 1.12
N LEU A 124 -10.89 -13.25 0.61
CA LEU A 124 -9.71 -13.40 -0.25
C LEU A 124 -8.55 -14.06 0.50
N LEU A 125 -8.27 -13.62 1.73
CA LEU A 125 -7.20 -14.20 2.56
C LEU A 125 -7.40 -15.69 2.80
N GLN A 126 -8.64 -16.14 2.94
CA GLN A 126 -8.96 -17.55 3.15
C GLN A 126 -8.74 -18.39 1.87
N LYS A 127 -8.80 -17.78 0.70
CA LYS A 127 -8.55 -18.44 -0.58
C LYS A 127 -7.07 -18.56 -0.93
N LEU A 128 -6.25 -17.75 -0.34
CA LEU A 128 -4.80 -17.76 -0.55
C LEU A 128 -4.14 -18.83 0.34
#